data_d39a1ae0d12e9eff940cc8c273de0947
#
_entry.id   d39a1ae0d12e9eff940cc8c273de0947
#
_cell.length_a   1.000
_cell.length_b   1.000
_cell.length_c   1.000
_cell.angle_alpha   90.00
_cell.angle_beta   90.00
_cell.angle_gamma   90.00
#
_symmetry.space_group_name_H-M   'P 1'
#
loop_
_entity.id
_entity.type
_entity.pdbx_description
1 polymer ?
#
loop_
_entity_poly.entity_id
_entity_poly.type
_entity_poly.pdbx_seq_one_letter_code
_entity_poly.pdbx_strand_id
1 'polypeptide(L)'
;MAEKKIIVVGGGLAGLMSTIKAAEQGAHVDLFSIVPVKRSHSVCAQGGINGAVNTKGEGDSPWVHFDDTVYGGDFLADQPPVKAMTEAAPQIIHLLDRMGVMFNRTAEGLIDFRRFGGTLHHRTAFAGATTGQQLLYALDEQVRSYEVDGLVTKYEGWEFLGIVKDDENAARGIVAQNITTSEIQSFGSDAVIMATGGPGIIFGKTTNSMINTGSAASIVYQQGVKYGNGEFIQIHPTAIPGDDKLRLMSESARGEGGRIWTYKDGKPWYFLEEKYPDYGNLVPRDIATREIFDVCVNQKLGINGENMVYLDLSHKDPHELDVKLGGIIEIYEKFTGDDPRKVPMKIFPAVHYSMGGLYVDYDQMTNIDGLFAAGECDFSQHGGNRLGANSLLSAIYGGTVAGPNAVKYVENIEKSYVDMDDSMYQKRVDEEQARFDKLLNMKGSENAYKLHRELGEIMTANVTVVRHNDKLLETDKKIVELMKRYEDIDMEDTSQWSNQAVFFTRQLWNMLVLARVITIGAYNRNESRGAHYKPEFPERNDDEWLKHTLAEYKGPDAPPAFTYKPVDVSLIPPRKRDYTSKSKGGKK
;
A
#
# COMPACT_ATOMS: atom_id res chain seq x y z
N MET A 1 20.33 22.04 24.80
CA MET A 1 19.05 21.46 24.35
C MET A 1 19.31 19.97 24.18
N ALA A 2 18.46 19.10 24.68
CA ALA A 2 18.59 17.67 24.39
C ALA A 2 18.58 17.45 22.87
N GLU A 3 19.36 16.51 22.41
CA GLU A 3 19.47 16.14 21.00
C GLU A 3 18.13 15.57 20.54
N LYS A 4 17.49 16.18 19.53
CA LYS A 4 16.22 15.70 18.98
C LYS A 4 16.46 14.35 18.31
N LYS A 5 15.81 13.30 18.77
CA LYS A 5 15.96 11.97 18.21
C LYS A 5 14.63 11.39 17.73
N ILE A 6 14.60 10.97 16.47
CA ILE A 6 13.44 10.38 15.81
C ILE A 6 13.81 9.00 15.29
N ILE A 7 12.94 8.02 15.48
CA ILE A 7 13.07 6.71 14.84
C ILE A 7 12.09 6.64 13.66
N VAL A 8 12.59 6.17 12.52
CA VAL A 8 11.78 5.86 11.33
C VAL A 8 11.82 4.34 11.12
N VAL A 9 10.66 3.70 11.04
CA VAL A 9 10.52 2.26 10.81
C VAL A 9 9.99 2.03 9.40
N GLY A 10 10.86 1.54 8.52
CA GLY A 10 10.58 1.28 7.11
C GLY A 10 11.47 2.05 6.16
N GLY A 11 12.28 1.34 5.35
CA GLY A 11 13.24 1.91 4.40
C GLY A 11 12.68 2.15 2.99
N GLY A 12 11.35 2.24 2.83
CA GLY A 12 10.70 2.59 1.56
C GLY A 12 10.66 4.09 1.30
N LEU A 13 9.96 4.52 0.24
CA LEU A 13 9.89 5.94 -0.16
C LEU A 13 9.38 6.86 0.95
N ALA A 14 8.33 6.45 1.68
CA ALA A 14 7.78 7.23 2.79
C ALA A 14 8.80 7.39 3.92
N GLY A 15 9.48 6.31 4.30
CA GLY A 15 10.48 6.35 5.38
C GLY A 15 11.72 7.16 5.00
N LEU A 16 12.25 6.98 3.78
CA LEU A 16 13.39 7.76 3.30
C LEU A 16 13.06 9.26 3.24
N MET A 17 11.87 9.62 2.71
CA MET A 17 11.47 11.03 2.67
C MET A 17 11.23 11.60 4.08
N SER A 18 10.63 10.85 5.00
CA SER A 18 10.50 11.25 6.41
C SER A 18 11.86 11.51 7.05
N THR A 19 12.83 10.61 6.80
CA THR A 19 14.21 10.72 7.28
C THR A 19 14.89 11.99 6.75
N ILE A 20 14.81 12.23 5.43
CA ILE A 20 15.35 13.44 4.81
C ILE A 20 14.76 14.69 5.45
N LYS A 21 13.42 14.76 5.56
CA LYS A 21 12.71 15.94 6.05
C LYS A 21 12.92 16.21 7.54
N ALA A 22 13.16 15.19 8.34
CA ALA A 22 13.56 15.34 9.73
C ALA A 22 15.03 15.78 9.86
N ALA A 23 15.94 15.15 9.13
CA ALA A 23 17.37 15.49 9.14
C ALA A 23 17.65 16.91 8.61
N GLU A 24 16.92 17.38 7.58
CA GLU A 24 16.99 18.78 7.08
C GLU A 24 16.72 19.81 8.20
N GLN A 25 15.99 19.45 9.25
CA GLN A 25 15.70 20.31 10.40
C GLN A 25 16.61 20.02 11.61
N GLY A 26 17.70 19.27 11.38
CA GLY A 26 18.73 18.98 12.39
C GLY A 26 18.36 17.91 13.39
N ALA A 27 17.34 17.09 13.13
CA ALA A 27 17.04 15.93 13.97
C ALA A 27 17.98 14.76 13.66
N HIS A 28 18.39 14.04 14.71
CA HIS A 28 19.04 12.75 14.55
C HIS A 28 18.01 11.66 14.28
N VAL A 29 18.24 10.85 13.24
CA VAL A 29 17.28 9.84 12.78
C VAL A 29 17.92 8.45 12.77
N ASP A 30 17.32 7.52 13.51
CA ASP A 30 17.60 6.10 13.39
C ASP A 30 16.57 5.48 12.41
N LEU A 31 17.04 5.03 11.25
CA LEU A 31 16.21 4.42 10.21
C LEU A 31 16.30 2.90 10.25
N PHE A 32 15.21 2.24 10.66
CA PHE A 32 15.10 0.79 10.73
C PHE A 32 14.47 0.21 9.47
N SER A 33 15.04 -0.87 8.95
CA SER A 33 14.50 -1.59 7.81
C SER A 33 14.74 -3.09 7.95
N ILE A 34 13.71 -3.90 7.68
CA ILE A 34 13.82 -5.36 7.71
C ILE A 34 14.69 -5.91 6.57
N VAL A 35 14.82 -5.15 5.48
CA VAL A 35 15.68 -5.44 4.33
C VAL A 35 16.58 -4.25 4.07
N PRO A 36 17.68 -4.39 3.30
CA PRO A 36 18.39 -3.23 2.78
C PRO A 36 17.41 -2.26 2.10
N VAL A 37 17.52 -0.94 2.37
CA VAL A 37 16.53 0.05 1.92
C VAL A 37 16.28 -0.03 0.42
N LYS A 38 17.31 -0.29 -0.38
CA LYS A 38 17.22 -0.48 -1.85
C LYS A 38 16.45 -1.77 -2.27
N ARG A 39 16.06 -2.61 -1.33
CA ARG A 39 15.22 -3.81 -1.53
C ARG A 39 13.79 -3.65 -1.01
N SER A 40 13.43 -2.47 -0.53
CA SER A 40 12.04 -2.15 -0.12
C SER A 40 11.07 -2.36 -1.28
N HIS A 41 9.80 -2.65 -0.97
CA HIS A 41 8.78 -2.91 -1.99
C HIS A 41 8.65 -1.79 -3.04
N SER A 42 8.93 -0.55 -2.69
CA SER A 42 8.92 0.61 -3.60
C SER A 42 9.77 0.38 -4.86
N VAL A 43 10.83 -0.44 -4.80
CA VAL A 43 11.69 -0.78 -5.95
C VAL A 43 10.92 -1.46 -7.08
N CYS A 44 9.82 -2.15 -6.75
CA CYS A 44 9.01 -2.92 -7.69
C CYS A 44 8.03 -2.05 -8.50
N ALA A 45 7.85 -0.77 -8.16
CA ALA A 45 6.88 0.08 -8.83
C ALA A 45 7.36 0.48 -10.23
N GLN A 46 6.55 0.12 -11.24
CA GLN A 46 6.88 0.28 -12.66
C GLN A 46 6.27 1.53 -13.28
N GLY A 47 5.09 1.90 -12.80
CA GLY A 47 4.18 2.78 -13.53
C GLY A 47 4.63 4.23 -13.64
N GLY A 48 4.86 4.90 -12.55
CA GLY A 48 5.16 6.33 -12.48
C GLY A 48 4.54 7.00 -11.26
N ILE A 49 4.74 8.32 -11.19
CA ILE A 49 4.26 9.19 -10.11
C ILE A 49 3.41 10.32 -10.71
N ASN A 50 2.22 10.56 -10.14
CA ASN A 50 1.33 11.61 -10.59
C ASN A 50 1.75 12.99 -10.12
N GLY A 51 1.59 13.98 -11.01
CA GLY A 51 1.66 15.40 -10.70
C GLY A 51 1.19 16.24 -11.89
N ALA A 52 0.24 17.13 -11.66
CA ALA A 52 -0.38 17.94 -12.69
C ALA A 52 0.54 19.13 -13.11
N VAL A 53 1.66 18.81 -13.76
CA VAL A 53 2.62 19.79 -14.31
C VAL A 53 2.09 20.42 -15.60
N ASN A 54 1.16 19.71 -16.29
CA ASN A 54 0.51 20.14 -17.53
C ASN A 54 1.46 20.40 -18.73
N THR A 55 2.56 19.67 -18.82
CA THR A 55 3.55 19.80 -19.92
C THR A 55 2.93 19.60 -21.30
N LYS A 56 1.88 18.76 -21.41
CA LYS A 56 1.15 18.51 -22.69
C LYS A 56 0.14 19.60 -23.05
N GLY A 57 -0.11 20.59 -22.18
CA GLY A 57 -1.06 21.67 -22.46
C GLY A 57 -2.53 21.24 -22.51
N GLU A 58 -2.91 20.15 -21.83
CA GLU A 58 -4.26 19.58 -21.83
C GLU A 58 -5.24 20.27 -20.86
N GLY A 59 -4.82 21.30 -20.14
CA GLY A 59 -5.61 22.01 -19.14
C GLY A 59 -5.66 21.28 -17.80
N ASP A 60 -4.73 20.37 -17.53
CA ASP A 60 -4.58 19.72 -16.23
C ASP A 60 -4.08 20.70 -15.16
N SER A 61 -4.48 20.48 -13.92
CA SER A 61 -4.07 21.31 -12.77
C SER A 61 -4.10 20.50 -11.47
N PRO A 62 -3.44 20.97 -10.41
CA PRO A 62 -3.57 20.37 -9.08
C PRO A 62 -5.01 20.22 -8.60
N TRP A 63 -5.91 21.17 -8.96
CA TRP A 63 -7.33 21.07 -8.65
C TRP A 63 -8.03 19.95 -9.42
N VAL A 64 -7.75 19.79 -10.71
CA VAL A 64 -8.28 18.66 -11.51
C VAL A 64 -7.75 17.34 -10.97
N HIS A 65 -6.48 17.28 -10.58
CA HIS A 65 -5.89 16.11 -9.95
C HIS A 65 -6.56 15.78 -8.61
N PHE A 66 -6.88 16.80 -7.80
CA PHE A 66 -7.63 16.65 -6.55
C PHE A 66 -9.04 16.10 -6.81
N ASP A 67 -9.78 16.69 -7.73
CA ASP A 67 -11.14 16.25 -8.07
C ASP A 67 -11.15 14.80 -8.59
N ASP A 68 -10.24 14.45 -9.51
CA ASP A 68 -10.10 13.08 -10.01
C ASP A 68 -9.76 12.10 -8.86
N THR A 69 -8.92 12.50 -7.90
CA THR A 69 -8.51 11.64 -6.77
C THR A 69 -9.68 11.38 -5.82
N VAL A 70 -10.42 12.43 -5.45
CA VAL A 70 -11.59 12.31 -4.57
C VAL A 70 -12.73 11.54 -5.25
N TYR A 71 -13.00 11.85 -6.50
CA TYR A 71 -14.00 11.16 -7.31
C TYR A 71 -13.64 9.69 -7.53
N GLY A 72 -12.39 9.42 -7.90
CA GLY A 72 -11.87 8.06 -8.07
C GLY A 72 -11.89 7.25 -6.77
N GLY A 73 -11.66 7.91 -5.64
CA GLY A 73 -11.74 7.35 -4.27
C GLY A 73 -13.16 7.23 -3.72
N ASP A 74 -14.16 7.53 -4.53
CA ASP A 74 -15.58 7.43 -4.19
C ASP A 74 -15.97 8.24 -2.95
N PHE A 75 -15.33 9.42 -2.79
CA PHE A 75 -15.55 10.41 -1.74
C PHE A 75 -15.29 9.92 -0.30
N LEU A 76 -14.52 8.85 -0.12
CA LEU A 76 -14.22 8.33 1.23
C LEU A 76 -12.91 8.90 1.84
N ALA A 77 -12.12 9.69 1.14
CA ALA A 77 -10.95 10.36 1.69
C ALA A 77 -11.32 11.72 2.28
N ASP A 78 -10.71 12.10 3.41
CA ASP A 78 -10.75 13.47 3.91
C ASP A 78 -10.14 14.40 2.86
N GLN A 79 -10.88 15.43 2.43
CA GLN A 79 -10.52 16.25 1.27
C GLN A 79 -9.33 17.19 1.51
N PRO A 80 -9.14 17.82 2.68
CA PRO A 80 -8.01 18.72 2.90
C PRO A 80 -6.64 18.07 2.68
N PRO A 81 -6.31 16.90 3.24
CA PRO A 81 -5.03 16.26 2.98
C PRO A 81 -4.87 15.79 1.53
N VAL A 82 -5.93 15.36 0.85
CA VAL A 82 -5.89 15.02 -0.58
C VAL A 82 -5.55 16.26 -1.42
N LYS A 83 -6.19 17.40 -1.14
CA LYS A 83 -5.91 18.66 -1.82
C LYS A 83 -4.46 19.08 -1.62
N ALA A 84 -3.97 19.05 -0.39
CA ALA A 84 -2.59 19.41 -0.08
C ALA A 84 -1.58 18.50 -0.81
N MET A 85 -1.84 17.19 -0.90
CA MET A 85 -1.02 16.23 -1.65
C MET A 85 -0.97 16.58 -3.14
N THR A 86 -2.12 16.88 -3.76
CA THR A 86 -2.17 17.16 -5.20
C THR A 86 -1.59 18.53 -5.55
N GLU A 87 -1.68 19.51 -4.64
CA GLU A 87 -0.99 20.81 -4.79
C GLU A 87 0.53 20.69 -4.66
N ALA A 88 1.03 19.80 -3.79
CA ALA A 88 2.45 19.53 -3.64
C ALA A 88 3.04 18.69 -4.78
N ALA A 89 2.23 17.92 -5.50
CA ALA A 89 2.69 16.93 -6.47
C ALA A 89 3.62 17.48 -7.57
N PRO A 90 3.34 18.63 -8.24
CA PRO A 90 4.25 19.19 -9.23
C PRO A 90 5.63 19.50 -8.65
N GLN A 91 5.68 20.06 -7.43
CA GLN A 91 6.94 20.39 -6.76
C GLN A 91 7.72 19.13 -6.35
N ILE A 92 7.03 18.09 -5.93
CA ILE A 92 7.64 16.77 -5.62
C ILE A 92 8.30 16.19 -6.87
N ILE A 93 7.66 16.24 -8.05
CA ILE A 93 8.26 15.77 -9.31
C ILE A 93 9.52 16.57 -9.64
N HIS A 94 9.47 17.88 -9.54
CA HIS A 94 10.65 18.73 -9.80
C HIS A 94 11.75 18.51 -8.77
N LEU A 95 11.42 18.26 -7.51
CA LEU A 95 12.39 17.92 -6.47
C LEU A 95 13.12 16.62 -6.81
N LEU A 96 12.36 15.57 -7.17
CA LEU A 96 12.92 14.27 -7.56
C LEU A 96 13.80 14.37 -8.81
N ASP A 97 13.42 15.18 -9.78
CA ASP A 97 14.22 15.46 -10.96
C ASP A 97 15.58 16.09 -10.58
N ARG A 98 15.56 17.09 -9.68
CA ARG A 98 16.80 17.71 -9.15
C ARG A 98 17.64 16.75 -8.30
N MET A 99 17.02 15.76 -7.65
CA MET A 99 17.72 14.69 -6.92
C MET A 99 18.33 13.62 -7.86
N GLY A 100 18.17 13.78 -9.19
CA GLY A 100 18.79 12.90 -10.18
C GLY A 100 17.92 11.74 -10.65
N VAL A 101 16.62 11.75 -10.41
CA VAL A 101 15.71 10.75 -10.99
C VAL A 101 15.70 10.89 -12.51
N MET A 102 16.00 9.80 -13.21
CA MET A 102 16.10 9.76 -14.67
C MET A 102 14.72 9.62 -15.33
N PHE A 103 13.86 10.64 -15.14
CA PHE A 103 12.57 10.69 -15.82
C PHE A 103 12.71 10.70 -17.34
N ASN A 104 11.81 10.03 -18.04
CA ASN A 104 11.69 10.13 -19.48
C ASN A 104 11.46 11.59 -19.90
N ARG A 105 12.00 11.96 -21.07
CA ARG A 105 11.94 13.33 -21.60
C ARG A 105 11.24 13.38 -22.96
N THR A 106 10.58 14.50 -23.21
CA THR A 106 10.12 14.85 -24.56
C THR A 106 11.31 15.22 -25.45
N ALA A 107 11.08 15.38 -26.75
CA ALA A 107 12.11 15.82 -27.69
C ALA A 107 12.71 17.19 -27.33
N GLU A 108 11.92 18.04 -26.67
CA GLU A 108 12.34 19.38 -26.20
C GLU A 108 13.10 19.33 -24.86
N GLY A 109 13.28 18.14 -24.28
CA GLY A 109 13.98 17.96 -22.99
C GLY A 109 13.13 18.15 -21.74
N LEU A 110 11.82 18.34 -21.87
CA LEU A 110 10.89 18.43 -20.75
C LEU A 110 10.60 17.05 -20.18
N ILE A 111 10.20 16.96 -18.90
CA ILE A 111 9.71 15.69 -18.32
C ILE A 111 8.51 15.21 -19.12
N ASP A 112 8.52 13.97 -19.58
CA ASP A 112 7.41 13.34 -20.28
C ASP A 112 6.42 12.72 -19.30
N PHE A 113 5.14 12.73 -19.71
CA PHE A 113 4.03 12.24 -18.91
C PHE A 113 3.16 11.29 -19.72
N ARG A 114 2.58 10.28 -19.03
CA ARG A 114 1.64 9.33 -19.62
C ARG A 114 0.33 9.28 -18.85
N ARG A 115 -0.69 8.65 -19.43
CA ARG A 115 -2.01 8.46 -18.80
C ARG A 115 -2.03 7.21 -17.95
N PHE A 116 -2.84 7.28 -16.89
CA PHE A 116 -3.19 6.14 -16.05
C PHE A 116 -4.70 6.04 -15.82
N GLY A 117 -5.18 4.89 -15.31
CA GLY A 117 -6.60 4.66 -15.07
C GLY A 117 -7.23 5.68 -14.11
N GLY A 118 -8.42 6.14 -14.48
CA GLY A 118 -9.19 7.11 -13.72
C GLY A 118 -8.94 8.57 -14.09
N THR A 119 -8.04 8.87 -15.04
CA THR A 119 -7.81 10.23 -15.56
C THR A 119 -7.76 10.27 -17.08
N LEU A 120 -8.11 11.40 -17.65
CA LEU A 120 -7.98 11.69 -19.09
C LEU A 120 -6.74 12.55 -19.41
N HIS A 121 -5.95 12.94 -18.40
CA HIS A 121 -4.79 13.82 -18.56
C HIS A 121 -3.46 13.04 -18.47
N HIS A 122 -2.46 13.52 -19.19
CA HIS A 122 -1.07 13.05 -19.08
C HIS A 122 -0.40 13.70 -17.86
N ARG A 123 -0.52 13.08 -16.69
CA ARG A 123 0.05 13.61 -15.42
C ARG A 123 1.02 12.66 -14.72
N THR A 124 1.28 11.49 -15.27
CA THR A 124 2.15 10.49 -14.65
C THR A 124 3.57 10.61 -15.21
N ALA A 125 4.50 11.18 -14.46
CA ALA A 125 5.92 11.16 -14.77
C ALA A 125 6.48 9.75 -14.53
N PHE A 126 7.43 9.31 -15.36
CA PHE A 126 7.94 7.93 -15.32
C PHE A 126 9.40 7.85 -15.74
N ALA A 127 10.07 6.79 -15.31
CA ALA A 127 11.43 6.43 -15.69
C ALA A 127 11.41 4.98 -16.25
N GLY A 128 11.02 4.83 -17.50
CA GLY A 128 10.86 3.53 -18.16
C GLY A 128 9.94 2.59 -17.37
N ALA A 129 10.42 1.38 -17.09
CA ALA A 129 9.78 0.37 -16.24
C ALA A 129 10.30 0.36 -14.79
N THR A 130 11.20 1.27 -14.43
CA THR A 130 11.94 1.27 -13.16
C THR A 130 11.71 2.52 -12.32
N THR A 131 10.55 3.16 -12.47
CA THR A 131 10.26 4.43 -11.78
C THR A 131 10.48 4.31 -10.28
N GLY A 132 9.91 3.30 -9.61
CA GLY A 132 10.08 3.11 -8.17
C GLY A 132 11.54 2.91 -7.75
N GLN A 133 12.32 2.17 -8.54
CA GLN A 133 13.75 1.99 -8.30
C GLN A 133 14.52 3.30 -8.40
N GLN A 134 14.25 4.11 -9.42
CA GLN A 134 14.90 5.40 -9.61
C GLN A 134 14.59 6.36 -8.45
N LEU A 135 13.32 6.45 -8.04
CA LEU A 135 12.91 7.26 -6.90
C LEU A 135 13.58 6.79 -5.60
N LEU A 136 13.58 5.48 -5.36
CA LEU A 136 14.14 4.90 -4.14
C LEU A 136 15.65 5.16 -4.05
N TYR A 137 16.37 5.01 -5.16
CA TYR A 137 17.81 5.23 -5.22
C TYR A 137 18.15 6.71 -5.03
N ALA A 138 17.41 7.63 -5.65
CA ALA A 138 17.61 9.05 -5.47
C ALA A 138 17.41 9.48 -4.01
N LEU A 139 16.36 8.99 -3.34
CA LEU A 139 16.13 9.29 -1.93
C LEU A 139 17.18 8.64 -1.01
N ASP A 140 17.63 7.42 -1.30
CA ASP A 140 18.69 6.78 -0.52
C ASP A 140 20.02 7.55 -0.64
N GLU A 141 20.35 8.07 -1.83
CA GLU A 141 21.56 8.93 -2.00
C GLU A 141 21.48 10.22 -1.15
N GLN A 142 20.29 10.83 -1.03
CA GLN A 142 20.12 11.97 -0.13
C GLN A 142 20.28 11.57 1.34
N VAL A 143 19.69 10.43 1.76
CA VAL A 143 19.86 9.92 3.13
C VAL A 143 21.31 9.64 3.45
N ARG A 144 22.09 9.11 2.49
CA ARG A 144 23.53 8.86 2.66
C ARG A 144 24.33 10.13 2.94
N SER A 145 23.94 11.28 2.39
CA SER A 145 24.62 12.53 2.74
C SER A 145 24.45 12.87 4.22
N TYR A 146 23.26 12.63 4.78
CA TYR A 146 23.01 12.82 6.22
C TYR A 146 23.66 11.74 7.11
N GLU A 147 23.91 10.53 6.59
CA GLU A 147 24.76 9.54 7.28
C GLU A 147 26.19 10.05 7.42
N VAL A 148 26.75 10.67 6.36
CA VAL A 148 28.10 11.28 6.39
C VAL A 148 28.17 12.45 7.39
N ASP A 149 27.09 13.24 7.47
CA ASP A 149 26.98 14.35 8.41
C ASP A 149 26.73 13.89 9.86
N GLY A 150 26.54 12.58 10.09
CA GLY A 150 26.27 11.99 11.41
C GLY A 150 24.85 12.21 11.93
N LEU A 151 23.92 12.68 11.08
CA LEU A 151 22.51 12.91 11.45
C LEU A 151 21.62 11.67 11.25
N VAL A 152 22.06 10.69 10.46
CA VAL A 152 21.29 9.48 10.20
C VAL A 152 22.11 8.24 10.49
N THR A 153 21.48 7.25 11.15
CA THR A 153 22.02 5.90 11.31
C THR A 153 21.03 4.89 10.74
N LYS A 154 21.49 4.03 9.82
CA LYS A 154 20.66 2.96 9.24
C LYS A 154 20.84 1.65 10.00
N TYR A 155 19.72 1.03 10.39
CA TYR A 155 19.61 -0.29 10.96
C TYR A 155 18.90 -1.22 9.97
N GLU A 156 19.68 -1.75 9.01
CA GLU A 156 19.17 -2.71 8.01
C GLU A 156 19.25 -4.14 8.56
N GLY A 157 18.24 -4.97 8.26
CA GLY A 157 18.12 -6.33 8.80
C GLY A 157 17.63 -6.35 10.25
N TRP A 158 16.77 -5.39 10.63
CA TRP A 158 16.12 -5.32 11.93
C TRP A 158 14.60 -5.38 11.78
N GLU A 159 13.96 -6.32 12.47
CA GLU A 159 12.51 -6.45 12.55
C GLU A 159 11.97 -5.64 13.73
N PHE A 160 10.96 -4.80 13.47
CA PHE A 160 10.24 -4.06 14.50
C PHE A 160 9.37 -5.01 15.34
N LEU A 161 9.47 -4.94 16.66
CA LEU A 161 8.71 -5.77 17.60
C LEU A 161 7.66 -4.99 18.40
N GLY A 162 7.80 -3.68 18.54
CA GLY A 162 6.84 -2.87 19.25
C GLY A 162 7.35 -1.49 19.62
N ILE A 163 6.44 -0.61 19.97
CA ILE A 163 6.75 0.70 20.56
C ILE A 163 6.96 0.58 22.06
N VAL A 164 7.86 1.40 22.58
CA VAL A 164 8.00 1.67 24.01
C VAL A 164 7.16 2.90 24.33
N LYS A 165 6.29 2.82 25.33
CA LYS A 165 5.40 3.91 25.74
C LYS A 165 5.65 4.32 27.17
N ASP A 166 5.57 5.62 27.45
CA ASP A 166 5.59 6.13 28.80
C ASP A 166 4.23 5.98 29.52
N ASP A 167 4.16 6.44 30.76
CA ASP A 167 2.94 6.37 31.58
C ASP A 167 1.80 7.24 31.04
N GLU A 168 2.10 8.23 30.18
CA GLU A 168 1.12 9.07 29.48
C GLU A 168 0.68 8.47 28.15
N ASN A 169 1.14 7.24 27.85
CA ASN A 169 0.85 6.50 26.60
C ASN A 169 1.47 7.15 25.35
N ALA A 170 2.50 7.99 25.49
CA ALA A 170 3.26 8.55 24.38
C ALA A 170 4.40 7.61 23.97
N ALA A 171 4.73 7.58 22.66
CA ALA A 171 5.82 6.79 22.11
C ALA A 171 7.17 7.40 22.53
N ARG A 172 8.06 6.55 23.09
CA ARG A 172 9.40 6.93 23.57
C ARG A 172 10.51 6.04 22.98
N GLY A 173 10.21 5.32 21.93
CA GLY A 173 11.15 4.45 21.25
C GLY A 173 10.52 3.14 20.79
N ILE A 174 11.39 2.21 20.40
CA ILE A 174 10.97 0.91 19.88
C ILE A 174 11.78 -0.22 20.52
N VAL A 175 11.26 -1.45 20.38
CA VAL A 175 12.03 -2.68 20.49
C VAL A 175 12.13 -3.30 19.11
N ALA A 176 13.32 -3.73 18.73
CA ALA A 176 13.58 -4.37 17.46
C ALA A 176 14.50 -5.58 17.62
N GLN A 177 14.45 -6.50 16.68
CA GLN A 177 15.27 -7.70 16.64
C GLN A 177 16.14 -7.74 15.40
N ASN A 178 17.44 -7.98 15.57
CA ASN A 178 18.34 -8.27 14.47
C ASN A 178 17.99 -9.63 13.85
N ILE A 179 17.67 -9.66 12.56
CA ILE A 179 17.22 -10.89 11.88
C ILE A 179 18.33 -11.92 11.66
N THR A 180 19.60 -11.53 11.80
CA THR A 180 20.75 -12.43 11.65
C THR A 180 21.14 -13.04 12.99
N THR A 181 21.33 -12.21 14.03
CA THR A 181 21.81 -12.64 15.35
C THR A 181 20.70 -13.05 16.29
N SER A 182 19.46 -12.69 15.99
CA SER A 182 18.27 -12.78 16.86
C SER A 182 18.34 -11.92 18.12
N GLU A 183 19.30 -11.03 18.23
CA GLU A 183 19.43 -10.11 19.37
C GLU A 183 18.26 -9.13 19.40
N ILE A 184 17.63 -8.99 20.56
CA ILE A 184 16.52 -8.06 20.82
C ILE A 184 17.05 -6.89 21.63
N GLN A 185 16.81 -5.67 21.13
CA GLN A 185 17.25 -4.43 21.75
C GLN A 185 16.14 -3.38 21.77
N SER A 186 16.19 -2.49 22.74
CA SER A 186 15.39 -1.25 22.76
C SER A 186 16.21 -0.08 22.23
N PHE A 187 15.50 0.85 21.57
CA PHE A 187 16.06 2.07 21.03
C PHE A 187 15.17 3.24 21.45
N GLY A 188 15.71 4.16 22.25
CA GLY A 188 14.99 5.33 22.74
C GLY A 188 14.89 6.42 21.66
N SER A 189 13.77 7.12 21.61
CA SER A 189 13.56 8.30 20.76
C SER A 189 12.41 9.15 21.28
N ASP A 190 12.36 10.39 20.84
CA ASP A 190 11.30 11.35 21.20
C ASP A 190 10.05 11.22 20.33
N ALA A 191 10.20 10.66 19.13
CA ALA A 191 9.09 10.33 18.24
C ALA A 191 9.43 9.12 17.37
N VAL A 192 8.40 8.43 16.89
CA VAL A 192 8.51 7.27 15.98
C VAL A 192 7.62 7.49 14.76
N ILE A 193 8.14 7.24 13.56
CA ILE A 193 7.40 7.30 12.30
C ILE A 193 7.31 5.90 11.70
N MET A 194 6.10 5.36 11.56
CA MET A 194 5.85 4.09 10.89
C MET A 194 5.71 4.32 9.37
N ALA A 195 6.54 3.64 8.57
CA ALA A 195 6.54 3.71 7.11
C ALA A 195 6.70 2.31 6.49
N THR A 196 5.96 1.34 7.03
CA THR A 196 6.21 -0.10 6.91
C THR A 196 5.47 -0.78 5.77
N GLY A 197 4.77 -0.01 4.93
CA GLY A 197 4.04 -0.55 3.78
C GLY A 197 2.76 -1.30 4.15
N GLY A 198 2.17 -1.95 3.17
CA GLY A 198 0.86 -2.60 3.27
C GLY A 198 0.90 -4.09 3.63
N PRO A 199 -0.28 -4.71 3.86
CA PRO A 199 -0.45 -6.08 4.33
C PRO A 199 -0.76 -7.09 3.20
N GLY A 200 -0.29 -6.88 1.97
CA GLY A 200 -0.74 -7.65 0.79
C GLY A 200 -0.55 -9.17 0.90
N ILE A 201 0.44 -9.65 1.66
CA ILE A 201 0.74 -11.09 1.82
C ILE A 201 -0.35 -11.84 2.61
N ILE A 202 -1.20 -11.16 3.35
CA ILE A 202 -2.39 -11.77 3.98
C ILE A 202 -3.25 -12.56 2.97
N PHE A 203 -3.25 -12.11 1.72
CA PHE A 203 -4.02 -12.75 0.63
C PHE A 203 -3.24 -13.88 -0.09
N GLY A 204 -2.08 -14.28 0.43
CA GLY A 204 -1.24 -15.31 -0.17
C GLY A 204 -0.63 -14.84 -1.50
N LYS A 205 -1.28 -15.15 -2.63
CA LYS A 205 -0.80 -14.70 -3.95
C LYS A 205 -1.18 -13.24 -4.21
N THR A 206 -0.18 -12.38 -4.38
CA THR A 206 -0.33 -10.94 -4.59
C THR A 206 0.78 -10.40 -5.50
N THR A 207 0.63 -9.19 -6.00
CA THR A 207 1.70 -8.47 -6.72
C THR A 207 2.72 -7.83 -5.75
N ASN A 208 2.46 -7.83 -4.45
CA ASN A 208 3.34 -7.24 -3.44
C ASN A 208 4.62 -8.05 -3.23
N SER A 209 5.62 -7.43 -2.62
CA SER A 209 6.79 -8.12 -2.09
C SER A 209 6.41 -9.02 -0.92
N MET A 210 7.16 -10.11 -0.73
CA MET A 210 6.97 -11.05 0.39
C MET A 210 7.16 -10.41 1.78
N ILE A 211 7.79 -9.23 1.85
CA ILE A 211 7.96 -8.48 3.10
C ILE A 211 6.72 -7.65 3.48
N ASN A 212 5.72 -7.52 2.60
CA ASN A 212 4.49 -6.75 2.84
C ASN A 212 3.48 -7.56 3.66
N THR A 213 3.87 -7.99 4.83
CA THR A 213 3.06 -8.80 5.74
C THR A 213 2.07 -7.99 6.57
N GLY A 214 2.27 -6.66 6.67
CA GLY A 214 1.52 -5.80 7.60
C GLY A 214 1.88 -6.01 9.07
N SER A 215 2.90 -6.82 9.37
CA SER A 215 3.24 -7.20 10.76
C SER A 215 3.49 -6.01 11.66
N ALA A 216 4.30 -5.04 11.25
CA ALA A 216 4.61 -3.88 12.08
C ALA A 216 3.37 -3.01 12.37
N ALA A 217 2.51 -2.78 11.36
CA ALA A 217 1.24 -2.07 11.55
C ALA A 217 0.29 -2.85 12.48
N SER A 218 0.25 -4.19 12.36
CA SER A 218 -0.52 -5.04 13.27
C SER A 218 -0.03 -4.96 14.72
N ILE A 219 1.29 -4.90 14.94
CA ILE A 219 1.87 -4.78 16.28
C ILE A 219 1.42 -3.47 16.95
N VAL A 220 1.55 -2.34 16.26
CA VAL A 220 1.11 -1.05 16.85
C VAL A 220 -0.41 -0.96 16.99
N TYR A 221 -1.17 -1.62 16.11
CA TYR A 221 -2.62 -1.79 16.29
C TYR A 221 -2.93 -2.57 17.57
N GLN A 222 -2.22 -3.66 17.86
CA GLN A 222 -2.35 -4.42 19.09
C GLN A 222 -1.91 -3.62 20.33
N GLN A 223 -1.07 -2.59 20.15
CA GLN A 223 -0.63 -1.67 21.21
C GLN A 223 -1.54 -0.44 21.39
N GLY A 224 -2.66 -0.37 20.66
CA GLY A 224 -3.71 0.64 20.85
C GLY A 224 -3.84 1.69 19.75
N VAL A 225 -3.08 1.61 18.67
CA VAL A 225 -3.32 2.44 17.48
C VAL A 225 -4.59 1.96 16.79
N LYS A 226 -5.45 2.89 16.36
CA LYS A 226 -6.63 2.54 15.56
C LYS A 226 -6.23 2.19 14.13
N TYR A 227 -6.96 1.24 13.52
CA TYR A 227 -6.76 0.86 12.12
C TYR A 227 -7.94 1.35 11.28
N GLY A 228 -7.66 2.23 10.33
CA GLY A 228 -8.68 2.91 9.54
C GLY A 228 -8.97 2.22 8.21
N ASN A 229 -10.23 2.10 7.82
CA ASN A 229 -10.67 1.66 6.48
C ASN A 229 -10.04 0.35 5.98
N GLY A 230 -9.75 -0.60 6.87
CA GLY A 230 -9.05 -1.85 6.56
C GLY A 230 -9.72 -2.70 5.47
N GLU A 231 -11.02 -2.58 5.30
CA GLU A 231 -11.81 -3.28 4.28
C GLU A 231 -11.53 -2.82 2.85
N PHE A 232 -10.84 -1.70 2.64
CA PHE A 232 -10.55 -1.16 1.31
C PHE A 232 -9.21 -1.65 0.78
N ILE A 233 -9.26 -2.80 0.12
CA ILE A 233 -8.12 -3.45 -0.55
C ILE A 233 -8.28 -3.28 -2.06
N GLN A 234 -7.27 -2.72 -2.71
CA GLN A 234 -7.27 -2.54 -4.16
C GLN A 234 -6.79 -3.81 -4.86
N ILE A 235 -7.57 -4.24 -5.83
CA ILE A 235 -7.23 -5.30 -6.76
C ILE A 235 -6.76 -4.64 -8.05
N HIS A 236 -5.56 -4.99 -8.53
CA HIS A 236 -5.07 -4.50 -9.81
C HIS A 236 -5.66 -5.33 -10.95
N PRO A 237 -6.24 -4.72 -11.98
CA PRO A 237 -6.94 -5.48 -13.03
C PRO A 237 -5.99 -6.32 -13.91
N THR A 238 -4.73 -5.94 -14.00
CA THR A 238 -3.78 -6.58 -14.92
C THR A 238 -2.58 -7.16 -14.16
N ALA A 239 -2.71 -8.42 -13.72
CA ALA A 239 -1.58 -9.20 -13.22
C ALA A 239 -1.34 -10.39 -14.16
N ILE A 240 -0.10 -10.81 -14.26
CA ILE A 240 0.31 -12.02 -14.98
C ILE A 240 0.04 -13.20 -14.05
N PRO A 241 -0.82 -14.16 -14.41
CA PRO A 241 -1.07 -15.36 -13.62
C PRO A 241 0.20 -16.19 -13.42
N GLY A 242 0.31 -16.88 -12.29
CA GLY A 242 1.43 -17.74 -11.95
C GLY A 242 1.12 -18.65 -10.78
N ASP A 243 1.83 -19.78 -10.70
CA ASP A 243 1.59 -20.79 -9.66
C ASP A 243 2.15 -20.39 -8.29
N ASP A 244 3.27 -19.68 -8.30
CA ASP A 244 4.01 -19.29 -7.09
C ASP A 244 3.63 -17.90 -6.61
N LYS A 245 3.64 -16.91 -7.50
CA LYS A 245 3.42 -15.48 -7.24
C LYS A 245 2.74 -14.83 -8.42
N LEU A 246 1.88 -13.85 -8.16
CA LEU A 246 1.33 -12.99 -9.21
C LEU A 246 2.30 -11.85 -9.50
N ARG A 247 2.45 -11.52 -10.77
CA ARG A 247 3.37 -10.47 -11.22
C ARG A 247 2.58 -9.32 -11.82
N LEU A 248 2.97 -8.10 -11.46
CA LEU A 248 2.29 -6.93 -12.00
C LEU A 248 2.58 -6.79 -13.50
N MET A 249 1.52 -6.73 -14.31
CA MET A 249 1.57 -6.10 -15.63
C MET A 249 1.22 -4.64 -15.46
N SER A 250 2.19 -3.78 -15.72
CA SER A 250 2.06 -2.34 -15.49
C SER A 250 0.82 -1.76 -16.19
N GLU A 251 0.15 -0.87 -15.48
CA GLU A 251 -0.95 -0.07 -16.04
C GLU A 251 -0.52 0.79 -17.24
N SER A 252 0.79 1.05 -17.38
CA SER A 252 1.36 1.71 -18.56
C SER A 252 1.00 1.01 -19.87
N ALA A 253 0.87 -0.31 -19.88
CA ALA A 253 0.43 -1.04 -21.06
C ALA A 253 -0.95 -0.56 -21.55
N ARG A 254 -1.90 -0.32 -20.63
CA ARG A 254 -3.20 0.29 -20.95
C ARG A 254 -3.06 1.76 -21.30
N GLY A 255 -2.21 2.49 -20.58
CA GLY A 255 -1.92 3.90 -20.79
C GLY A 255 -1.39 4.22 -22.20
N GLU A 256 -0.57 3.34 -22.74
CA GLU A 256 0.01 3.45 -24.09
C GLU A 256 -0.87 2.78 -25.17
N GLY A 257 -2.12 2.47 -24.85
CA GLY A 257 -3.14 2.03 -25.81
C GLY A 257 -3.37 0.51 -25.86
N GLY A 258 -2.93 -0.22 -24.85
CA GLY A 258 -3.27 -1.63 -24.70
C GLY A 258 -4.76 -1.87 -24.51
N ARG A 259 -5.31 -2.86 -25.22
CA ARG A 259 -6.74 -3.14 -25.28
C ARG A 259 -7.08 -4.43 -24.57
N ILE A 260 -8.05 -4.40 -23.66
CA ILE A 260 -8.55 -5.57 -22.95
C ILE A 260 -9.72 -6.17 -23.71
N TRP A 261 -9.68 -7.47 -23.97
CA TRP A 261 -10.72 -8.18 -24.69
C TRP A 261 -10.73 -9.68 -24.41
N THR A 262 -11.82 -10.34 -24.79
CA THR A 262 -11.95 -11.80 -24.82
C THR A 262 -12.79 -12.21 -26.03
N TYR A 263 -12.99 -13.52 -26.23
CA TYR A 263 -13.92 -14.01 -27.25
C TYR A 263 -15.34 -14.09 -26.72
N LYS A 264 -16.29 -13.57 -27.51
CA LYS A 264 -17.73 -13.75 -27.34
C LYS A 264 -18.35 -14.12 -28.69
N ASP A 265 -19.08 -15.21 -28.74
CA ASP A 265 -19.69 -15.72 -29.97
C ASP A 265 -18.69 -15.88 -31.13
N GLY A 266 -17.45 -16.33 -30.80
CA GLY A 266 -16.37 -16.54 -31.77
C GLY A 266 -15.70 -15.27 -32.28
N LYS A 267 -16.02 -14.09 -31.75
CA LYS A 267 -15.45 -12.80 -32.16
C LYS A 267 -14.76 -12.10 -30.99
N PRO A 268 -13.69 -11.31 -31.22
CA PRO A 268 -13.11 -10.44 -30.22
C PRO A 268 -14.15 -9.44 -29.66
N TRP A 269 -14.28 -9.41 -28.35
CA TRP A 269 -15.19 -8.51 -27.64
C TRP A 269 -14.43 -7.58 -26.71
N TYR A 270 -14.41 -6.31 -27.03
CA TYR A 270 -13.75 -5.23 -26.30
C TYR A 270 -14.69 -4.63 -25.26
N PHE A 271 -15.03 -5.40 -24.24
CA PHE A 271 -16.11 -5.11 -23.30
C PHE A 271 -15.95 -3.81 -22.50
N LEU A 272 -14.72 -3.37 -22.21
CA LEU A 272 -14.46 -2.09 -21.53
C LEU A 272 -14.74 -0.89 -22.46
N GLU A 273 -14.31 -0.98 -23.72
CA GLU A 273 -14.54 0.09 -24.72
C GLU A 273 -16.02 0.25 -25.06
N GLU A 274 -16.75 -0.87 -25.12
CA GLU A 274 -18.18 -0.86 -25.38
C GLU A 274 -18.97 -0.21 -24.24
N LYS A 275 -18.64 -0.56 -22.99
CA LYS A 275 -19.38 -0.13 -21.81
C LYS A 275 -18.96 1.27 -21.31
N TYR A 276 -17.71 1.66 -21.53
CA TYR A 276 -17.10 2.90 -21.05
C TYR A 276 -16.46 3.69 -22.19
N PRO A 277 -17.23 4.31 -23.10
CA PRO A 277 -16.72 4.85 -24.36
C PRO A 277 -15.70 5.99 -24.20
N ASP A 278 -15.75 6.78 -23.12
CA ASP A 278 -14.82 7.90 -22.89
C ASP A 278 -13.49 7.44 -22.27
N TYR A 279 -13.55 6.48 -21.38
CA TYR A 279 -12.38 5.97 -20.65
C TYR A 279 -11.81 4.69 -21.26
N GLY A 280 -12.66 3.84 -21.85
CA GLY A 280 -12.26 2.57 -22.44
C GLY A 280 -11.43 1.72 -21.48
N ASN A 281 -10.23 1.37 -21.89
CA ASN A 281 -9.28 0.59 -21.09
C ASN A 281 -8.66 1.38 -19.93
N LEU A 282 -8.90 2.69 -19.82
CA LEU A 282 -8.43 3.58 -18.76
C LEU A 282 -9.47 3.86 -17.66
N VAL A 283 -10.53 3.06 -17.57
CA VAL A 283 -11.41 3.11 -16.41
C VAL A 283 -10.63 2.83 -15.12
N PRO A 284 -11.09 3.35 -13.95
CA PRO A 284 -10.47 3.08 -12.66
C PRO A 284 -10.29 1.58 -12.39
N ARG A 285 -9.32 1.25 -11.58
CA ARG A 285 -8.90 -0.14 -11.30
C ARG A 285 -10.02 -1.02 -10.76
N ASP A 286 -10.83 -0.50 -9.85
CA ASP A 286 -11.96 -1.22 -9.26
C ASP A 286 -13.03 -1.58 -10.30
N ILE A 287 -13.27 -0.69 -11.25
CA ILE A 287 -14.20 -0.93 -12.37
C ILE A 287 -13.63 -1.99 -13.32
N ALA A 288 -12.40 -1.80 -13.82
CA ALA A 288 -11.77 -2.77 -14.71
C ALA A 288 -11.69 -4.17 -14.07
N THR A 289 -11.36 -4.23 -12.78
CA THR A 289 -11.30 -5.47 -12.00
C THR A 289 -12.64 -6.18 -11.96
N ARG A 290 -13.73 -5.47 -11.64
CA ARG A 290 -15.09 -6.06 -11.58
C ARG A 290 -15.54 -6.55 -12.94
N GLU A 291 -15.30 -5.78 -14.00
CA GLU A 291 -15.66 -6.19 -15.37
C GLU A 291 -14.90 -7.45 -15.80
N ILE A 292 -13.60 -7.52 -15.57
CA ILE A 292 -12.80 -8.72 -15.90
C ILE A 292 -13.27 -9.92 -15.08
N PHE A 293 -13.52 -9.72 -13.78
CA PHE A 293 -14.04 -10.77 -12.92
C PHE A 293 -15.40 -11.29 -13.40
N ASP A 294 -16.32 -10.39 -13.72
CA ASP A 294 -17.65 -10.74 -14.23
C ASP A 294 -17.56 -11.54 -15.53
N VAL A 295 -16.76 -11.07 -16.47
CA VAL A 295 -16.53 -11.75 -17.77
C VAL A 295 -15.98 -13.16 -17.57
N CYS A 296 -14.99 -13.33 -16.70
CA CYS A 296 -14.33 -14.63 -16.48
C CYS A 296 -15.15 -15.57 -15.60
N VAL A 297 -15.61 -15.06 -14.45
CA VAL A 297 -16.18 -15.91 -13.39
C VAL A 297 -17.69 -16.14 -13.58
N ASN A 298 -18.45 -15.07 -13.85
CA ASN A 298 -19.91 -15.15 -13.97
C ASN A 298 -20.35 -15.56 -15.38
N GLN A 299 -19.82 -14.88 -16.41
CA GLN A 299 -20.18 -15.16 -17.82
C GLN A 299 -19.44 -16.35 -18.41
N LYS A 300 -18.35 -16.85 -17.76
CA LYS A 300 -17.52 -17.98 -18.22
C LYS A 300 -16.89 -17.75 -19.61
N LEU A 301 -16.57 -16.47 -19.91
CA LEU A 301 -15.94 -16.08 -21.17
C LEU A 301 -14.42 -15.91 -21.08
N GLY A 302 -13.80 -16.49 -20.05
CA GLY A 302 -12.35 -16.51 -19.91
C GLY A 302 -11.66 -17.35 -21.00
N ILE A 303 -10.40 -17.06 -21.27
CA ILE A 303 -9.59 -17.72 -22.31
C ILE A 303 -9.50 -19.22 -22.03
N ASN A 304 -9.92 -20.05 -22.99
CA ASN A 304 -9.91 -21.52 -22.88
C ASN A 304 -10.64 -22.07 -21.62
N GLY A 305 -11.60 -21.32 -21.08
CA GLY A 305 -12.33 -21.69 -19.87
C GLY A 305 -11.59 -21.36 -18.57
N GLU A 306 -10.42 -20.75 -18.64
CA GLU A 306 -9.66 -20.26 -17.49
C GLU A 306 -10.01 -18.81 -17.15
N ASN A 307 -9.78 -18.41 -15.91
CA ASN A 307 -10.04 -17.02 -15.45
C ASN A 307 -8.93 -16.09 -15.94
N MET A 308 -8.94 -15.78 -17.23
CA MET A 308 -8.01 -14.86 -17.89
C MET A 308 -8.69 -14.13 -19.05
N VAL A 309 -8.22 -12.91 -19.35
CA VAL A 309 -8.56 -12.16 -20.57
C VAL A 309 -7.29 -11.70 -21.26
N TYR A 310 -7.42 -11.23 -22.50
CA TYR A 310 -6.31 -10.66 -23.25
C TYR A 310 -6.09 -9.19 -22.93
N LEU A 311 -4.80 -8.79 -22.85
CA LEU A 311 -4.34 -7.40 -22.93
C LEU A 311 -3.44 -7.29 -24.17
N ASP A 312 -3.89 -6.58 -25.18
CA ASP A 312 -3.33 -6.59 -26.53
C ASP A 312 -2.61 -5.28 -26.86
N LEU A 313 -1.34 -5.40 -27.20
CA LEU A 313 -0.47 -4.34 -27.72
C LEU A 313 -0.04 -4.60 -29.16
N SER A 314 -0.36 -5.77 -29.75
CA SER A 314 0.14 -6.21 -31.06
C SER A 314 -0.33 -5.36 -32.24
N HIS A 315 -1.32 -4.51 -32.02
CA HIS A 315 -1.83 -3.54 -32.99
C HIS A 315 -1.02 -2.23 -33.06
N LYS A 316 -0.04 -2.06 -32.16
CA LYS A 316 0.82 -0.86 -32.07
C LYS A 316 2.13 -1.07 -32.85
N ASP A 317 2.76 0.02 -33.22
CA ASP A 317 4.07 -0.03 -33.84
C ASP A 317 5.12 -0.62 -32.86
N PRO A 318 5.86 -1.66 -33.27
CA PRO A 318 6.84 -2.32 -32.37
C PRO A 318 7.95 -1.39 -31.89
N HIS A 319 8.39 -0.44 -32.71
CA HIS A 319 9.43 0.52 -32.32
C HIS A 319 8.91 1.52 -31.26
N GLU A 320 7.67 2.00 -31.44
CA GLU A 320 7.02 2.84 -30.42
C GLU A 320 6.91 2.10 -29.09
N LEU A 321 6.52 0.80 -29.13
CA LEU A 321 6.44 -0.04 -27.93
C LEU A 321 7.80 -0.24 -27.26
N ASP A 322 8.87 -0.45 -28.02
CA ASP A 322 10.23 -0.60 -27.46
C ASP A 322 10.67 0.68 -26.73
N VAL A 323 10.38 1.84 -27.28
CA VAL A 323 10.74 3.13 -26.66
C VAL A 323 9.95 3.39 -25.38
N LYS A 324 8.62 3.14 -25.40
CA LYS A 324 7.73 3.52 -24.29
C LYS A 324 7.56 2.43 -23.24
N LEU A 325 7.59 1.16 -23.65
CA LEU A 325 7.23 0.01 -22.82
C LEU A 325 8.29 -1.11 -22.82
N GLY A 326 9.46 -0.93 -23.45
CA GLY A 326 10.43 -2.00 -23.67
C GLY A 326 10.74 -2.85 -22.45
N GLY A 327 11.06 -2.22 -21.30
CA GLY A 327 11.31 -2.95 -20.05
C GLY A 327 10.07 -3.65 -19.46
N ILE A 328 8.86 -3.16 -19.75
CA ILE A 328 7.61 -3.80 -19.31
C ILE A 328 7.31 -5.04 -20.17
N ILE A 329 7.53 -4.93 -21.48
CA ILE A 329 7.41 -6.04 -22.45
C ILE A 329 8.40 -7.14 -22.09
N GLU A 330 9.65 -6.78 -21.83
CA GLU A 330 10.71 -7.72 -21.43
C GLU A 330 10.34 -8.51 -20.16
N ILE A 331 9.68 -7.90 -19.20
CA ILE A 331 9.19 -8.59 -18.00
C ILE A 331 8.20 -9.69 -18.41
N TYR A 332 7.23 -9.39 -19.27
CA TYR A 332 6.25 -10.37 -19.71
C TYR A 332 6.93 -11.53 -20.48
N GLU A 333 7.80 -11.21 -21.43
CA GLU A 333 8.56 -12.22 -22.20
C GLU A 333 9.36 -13.15 -21.29
N LYS A 334 10.04 -12.62 -20.27
CA LYS A 334 10.84 -13.42 -19.34
C LYS A 334 10.02 -14.42 -18.52
N PHE A 335 8.77 -14.06 -18.18
CA PHE A 335 7.91 -14.93 -17.37
C PHE A 335 7.04 -15.88 -18.16
N THR A 336 6.70 -15.55 -19.40
CA THR A 336 5.74 -16.33 -20.20
C THR A 336 6.35 -16.94 -21.45
N GLY A 337 7.44 -16.39 -21.97
CA GLY A 337 8.04 -16.75 -23.24
C GLY A 337 7.36 -16.12 -24.46
N ASP A 338 6.25 -15.38 -24.27
CA ASP A 338 5.48 -14.76 -25.35
C ASP A 338 5.90 -13.29 -25.54
N ASP A 339 6.06 -12.84 -26.80
CA ASP A 339 6.38 -11.46 -27.15
C ASP A 339 5.10 -10.62 -27.32
N PRO A 340 4.80 -9.65 -26.40
CA PRO A 340 3.59 -8.83 -26.46
C PRO A 340 3.44 -7.95 -27.70
N ARG A 341 4.52 -7.74 -28.46
CA ARG A 341 4.49 -7.03 -29.74
C ARG A 341 3.86 -7.88 -30.86
N LYS A 342 3.76 -9.20 -30.65
CA LYS A 342 3.28 -10.17 -31.65
C LYS A 342 1.99 -10.86 -31.24
N VAL A 343 1.84 -11.14 -29.95
CA VAL A 343 0.68 -11.86 -29.40
C VAL A 343 0.11 -11.16 -28.17
N PRO A 344 -1.22 -11.18 -27.96
CA PRO A 344 -1.82 -10.60 -26.78
C PRO A 344 -1.33 -11.26 -25.48
N MET A 345 -1.11 -10.44 -24.45
CA MET A 345 -0.80 -10.90 -23.10
C MET A 345 -2.03 -11.49 -22.42
N LYS A 346 -1.83 -12.47 -21.55
CA LYS A 346 -2.89 -13.05 -20.70
C LYS A 346 -2.81 -12.45 -19.31
N ILE A 347 -3.92 -11.93 -18.81
CA ILE A 347 -3.98 -11.23 -17.52
C ILE A 347 -5.23 -11.60 -16.72
N PHE A 348 -5.13 -11.46 -15.38
CA PHE A 348 -6.25 -11.56 -14.45
C PHE A 348 -6.05 -10.64 -13.24
N PRO A 349 -7.11 -10.17 -12.54
CA PRO A 349 -6.99 -9.33 -11.38
C PRO A 349 -6.22 -9.96 -10.19
N ALA A 350 -5.46 -9.14 -9.46
CA ALA A 350 -4.71 -9.56 -8.28
C ALA A 350 -4.67 -8.49 -7.20
N VAL A 351 -4.61 -8.91 -5.94
CA VAL A 351 -4.40 -8.01 -4.78
C VAL A 351 -3.11 -7.21 -4.99
N HIS A 352 -3.17 -5.89 -4.76
CA HIS A 352 -2.09 -4.99 -5.12
C HIS A 352 -1.76 -3.89 -4.11
N TYR A 353 -2.75 -3.30 -3.44
CA TYR A 353 -2.55 -2.14 -2.55
C TYR A 353 -3.61 -2.08 -1.46
N SER A 354 -3.24 -1.61 -0.26
CA SER A 354 -4.18 -1.30 0.81
C SER A 354 -4.44 0.20 0.88
N MET A 355 -5.71 0.62 0.76
CA MET A 355 -6.10 2.01 1.02
C MET A 355 -6.31 2.26 2.50
N GLY A 356 -6.64 1.22 3.26
CA GLY A 356 -6.70 1.26 4.72
C GLY A 356 -5.33 1.08 5.37
N GLY A 357 -5.23 1.50 6.63
CA GLY A 357 -4.00 1.45 7.40
C GLY A 357 -4.15 2.09 8.78
N LEU A 358 -3.05 2.40 9.43
CA LEU A 358 -3.03 3.07 10.72
C LEU A 358 -3.75 4.41 10.62
N TYR A 359 -4.60 4.71 11.61
CA TYR A 359 -5.25 6.01 11.72
C TYR A 359 -4.21 7.11 11.93
N VAL A 360 -4.35 8.20 11.20
CA VAL A 360 -3.57 9.42 11.36
C VAL A 360 -4.47 10.65 11.24
N ASP A 361 -4.06 11.74 11.86
CA ASP A 361 -4.61 13.06 11.62
C ASP A 361 -3.97 13.74 10.38
N TYR A 362 -4.24 15.02 10.16
CA TYR A 362 -3.70 15.74 9.01
C TYR A 362 -2.20 16.05 9.11
N ASP A 363 -1.62 15.95 10.31
CA ASP A 363 -0.19 16.06 10.58
C ASP A 363 0.55 14.69 10.52
N GLN A 364 -0.14 13.62 10.12
CA GLN A 364 0.33 12.23 10.07
C GLN A 364 0.61 11.63 11.47
N MET A 365 0.11 12.22 12.57
CA MET A 365 0.20 11.64 13.90
C MET A 365 -0.96 10.67 14.13
N THR A 366 -0.69 9.53 14.77
CA THR A 366 -1.71 8.54 15.13
C THR A 366 -2.50 9.00 16.38
N ASN A 367 -3.36 8.16 16.92
CA ASN A 367 -4.00 8.40 18.21
C ASN A 367 -3.09 8.12 19.42
N ILE A 368 -1.82 7.82 19.20
CA ILE A 368 -0.78 7.73 20.25
C ILE A 368 0.19 8.88 20.03
N ASP A 369 0.38 9.71 21.05
CA ASP A 369 1.25 10.87 20.98
C ASP A 369 2.69 10.47 20.65
N GLY A 370 3.34 11.24 19.77
CA GLY A 370 4.70 10.95 19.31
C GLY A 370 4.83 9.77 18.35
N LEU A 371 3.73 9.12 17.97
CA LEU A 371 3.71 8.06 16.96
C LEU A 371 3.03 8.54 15.69
N PHE A 372 3.77 8.57 14.59
CA PHE A 372 3.34 8.98 13.27
C PHE A 372 3.26 7.80 12.32
N ALA A 373 2.54 7.94 11.19
CA ALA A 373 2.56 6.96 10.12
C ALA A 373 2.49 7.64 8.76
N ALA A 374 3.14 7.04 7.74
CA ALA A 374 3.17 7.59 6.39
C ALA A 374 3.26 6.50 5.33
N GLY A 375 2.68 6.74 4.16
CA GLY A 375 2.69 5.83 3.02
C GLY A 375 1.61 4.75 3.12
N GLU A 376 1.84 3.56 2.54
CA GLU A 376 0.81 2.52 2.46
C GLU A 376 0.42 1.91 3.82
N CYS A 377 1.14 2.20 4.90
CA CYS A 377 0.73 1.77 6.24
C CYS A 377 -0.30 2.69 6.89
N ASP A 378 -0.57 3.89 6.36
CA ASP A 378 -1.63 4.79 6.79
C ASP A 378 -2.90 4.71 5.90
N PHE A 379 -3.99 5.37 6.30
CA PHE A 379 -5.30 5.29 5.62
C PHE A 379 -5.72 6.58 4.87
N SER A 380 -4.89 7.62 4.81
CA SER A 380 -5.40 9.00 4.74
C SER A 380 -5.75 9.57 3.35
N GLN A 381 -5.14 9.09 2.23
CA GLN A 381 -5.19 9.85 0.97
C GLN A 381 -6.00 9.23 -0.18
N HIS A 382 -6.51 8.01 -0.06
CA HIS A 382 -7.04 7.29 -1.22
C HIS A 382 -8.54 6.99 -1.18
N GLY A 383 -9.16 7.09 -0.01
CA GLY A 383 -10.57 6.75 0.14
C GLY A 383 -10.89 5.30 -0.23
N GLY A 384 -11.98 5.08 -0.96
CA GLY A 384 -12.46 3.76 -1.32
C GLY A 384 -11.72 3.07 -2.46
N ASN A 385 -10.93 3.83 -3.25
CA ASN A 385 -10.14 3.30 -4.37
C ASN A 385 -9.03 4.28 -4.77
N ARG A 386 -7.81 3.78 -4.91
CA ARG A 386 -6.65 4.59 -5.27
C ARG A 386 -6.55 4.77 -6.79
N LEU A 387 -6.38 6.00 -7.26
CA LEU A 387 -6.03 6.26 -8.66
C LEU A 387 -4.66 5.67 -9.00
N GLY A 388 -4.51 5.22 -10.24
CA GLY A 388 -3.22 4.78 -10.78
C GLY A 388 -2.15 5.87 -10.59
N ALA A 389 -0.93 5.45 -10.23
CA ALA A 389 0.24 6.31 -9.99
C ALA A 389 0.16 7.30 -8.80
N ASN A 390 -0.92 7.31 -8.00
CA ASN A 390 -0.99 8.10 -6.77
C ASN A 390 -0.23 7.45 -5.59
N SER A 391 0.14 6.16 -5.64
CA SER A 391 0.80 5.49 -4.51
C SER A 391 2.20 6.03 -4.20
N LEU A 392 3.01 6.25 -5.25
CA LEU A 392 4.36 6.81 -5.08
C LEU A 392 4.27 8.25 -4.60
N LEU A 393 3.29 9.01 -5.10
CA LEU A 393 3.02 10.38 -4.65
C LEU A 393 2.64 10.41 -3.18
N SER A 394 1.65 9.62 -2.76
CA SER A 394 1.19 9.62 -1.36
C SER A 394 2.27 9.16 -0.38
N ALA A 395 3.10 8.19 -0.77
CA ALA A 395 4.21 7.74 0.05
C ALA A 395 5.25 8.86 0.28
N ILE A 396 5.66 9.55 -0.79
CA ILE A 396 6.62 10.66 -0.69
C ILE A 396 5.99 11.85 0.02
N TYR A 397 4.76 12.23 -0.34
CA TYR A 397 4.03 13.32 0.31
C TYR A 397 3.84 13.07 1.81
N GLY A 398 3.39 11.86 2.20
CA GLY A 398 3.26 11.48 3.61
C GLY A 398 4.55 11.67 4.38
N GLY A 399 5.70 11.31 3.79
CA GLY A 399 7.02 11.57 4.36
C GLY A 399 7.35 13.06 4.49
N THR A 400 6.94 13.89 3.50
CA THR A 400 7.14 15.36 3.58
C THR A 400 6.31 16.03 4.68
N VAL A 401 5.25 15.37 5.13
CA VAL A 401 4.39 15.85 6.24
C VAL A 401 4.85 15.27 7.57
N ALA A 402 5.05 13.95 7.65
CA ALA A 402 5.38 13.26 8.90
C ALA A 402 6.74 13.70 9.49
N GLY A 403 7.78 13.83 8.66
CA GLY A 403 9.11 14.25 9.13
C GLY A 403 9.10 15.59 9.87
N PRO A 404 8.66 16.68 9.23
CA PRO A 404 8.59 18.00 9.88
C PRO A 404 7.67 18.04 11.10
N ASN A 405 6.52 17.36 11.05
CA ASN A 405 5.59 17.35 12.17
C ASN A 405 6.12 16.54 13.37
N ALA A 406 6.89 15.47 13.12
CA ALA A 406 7.60 14.76 14.17
C ALA A 406 8.67 15.67 14.83
N VAL A 407 9.44 16.43 14.04
CA VAL A 407 10.40 17.41 14.58
C VAL A 407 9.67 18.47 15.42
N LYS A 408 8.59 19.06 14.89
CA LYS A 408 7.78 20.03 15.62
C LYS A 408 7.22 19.45 16.93
N TYR A 409 6.77 18.20 16.94
CA TYR A 409 6.33 17.51 18.14
C TYR A 409 7.46 17.44 19.17
N VAL A 410 8.64 16.95 18.76
CA VAL A 410 9.82 16.80 19.63
C VAL A 410 10.29 18.14 20.20
N GLU A 411 10.14 19.25 19.47
CA GLU A 411 10.46 20.59 19.96
C GLU A 411 9.57 21.08 21.11
N ASN A 412 8.37 20.51 21.24
CA ASN A 412 7.34 20.98 22.18
C ASN A 412 7.07 20.00 23.33
N ILE A 413 7.74 18.83 23.39
CA ILE A 413 7.59 17.90 24.52
C ILE A 413 8.33 18.41 25.76
N GLU A 414 7.77 18.17 26.93
CA GLU A 414 8.36 18.56 28.21
C GLU A 414 9.50 17.64 28.65
N LYS A 415 9.37 16.33 28.37
CA LYS A 415 10.33 15.29 28.73
C LYS A 415 10.80 14.52 27.51
N SER A 416 12.10 14.43 27.34
CA SER A 416 12.75 13.60 26.30
C SER A 416 12.85 12.14 26.74
N TYR A 417 13.08 11.25 25.77
CA TYR A 417 13.34 9.83 26.03
C TYR A 417 14.53 9.61 26.99
N VAL A 418 15.51 10.53 27.01
CA VAL A 418 16.67 10.45 27.92
C VAL A 418 16.30 10.72 29.39
N ASP A 419 15.12 11.32 29.64
CA ASP A 419 14.61 11.57 30.99
C ASP A 419 13.78 10.39 31.52
N MET A 420 13.57 9.35 30.69
CA MET A 420 12.76 8.18 31.04
C MET A 420 13.58 7.16 31.85
N ASP A 421 12.87 6.36 32.65
CA ASP A 421 13.48 5.27 33.42
C ASP A 421 13.87 4.11 32.50
N ASP A 422 15.11 3.65 32.58
CA ASP A 422 15.64 2.52 31.80
C ASP A 422 14.83 1.25 32.00
N SER A 423 14.21 1.06 33.16
CA SER A 423 13.38 -0.11 33.46
C SER A 423 12.19 -0.26 32.52
N MET A 424 11.66 0.84 31.99
CA MET A 424 10.58 0.84 31.00
C MET A 424 11.03 0.15 29.69
N TYR A 425 12.24 0.44 29.25
CA TYR A 425 12.84 -0.16 28.05
C TYR A 425 13.18 -1.63 28.28
N GLN A 426 13.81 -1.93 29.44
CA GLN A 426 14.18 -3.29 29.79
C GLN A 426 12.95 -4.20 29.90
N LYS A 427 11.89 -3.74 30.54
CA LYS A 427 10.62 -4.47 30.62
C LYS A 427 10.09 -4.87 29.22
N ARG A 428 10.14 -3.96 28.24
CA ARG A 428 9.69 -4.26 26.88
C ARG A 428 10.61 -5.26 26.18
N VAL A 429 11.92 -5.17 26.38
CA VAL A 429 12.88 -6.18 25.88
C VAL A 429 12.58 -7.54 26.48
N ASP A 430 12.38 -7.63 27.80
CA ASP A 430 12.09 -8.90 28.50
C ASP A 430 10.77 -9.53 27.98
N GLU A 431 9.74 -8.73 27.75
CA GLU A 431 8.46 -9.20 27.17
C GLU A 431 8.66 -9.78 25.76
N GLU A 432 9.42 -9.12 24.91
CA GLU A 432 9.68 -9.60 23.54
C GLU A 432 10.63 -10.81 23.53
N GLN A 433 11.61 -10.86 24.46
CA GLN A 433 12.45 -12.04 24.64
C GLN A 433 11.61 -13.26 25.06
N ALA A 434 10.69 -13.08 26.01
CA ALA A 434 9.80 -14.16 26.44
C ALA A 434 8.90 -14.66 25.30
N ARG A 435 8.42 -13.75 24.42
CA ARG A 435 7.66 -14.12 23.22
C ARG A 435 8.53 -14.90 22.22
N PHE A 436 9.74 -14.44 21.98
CA PHE A 436 10.70 -15.12 21.11
C PHE A 436 11.03 -16.51 21.62
N ASP A 437 11.30 -16.65 22.92
CA ASP A 437 11.59 -17.94 23.55
C ASP A 437 10.39 -18.89 23.47
N LYS A 438 9.15 -18.37 23.65
CA LYS A 438 7.93 -19.15 23.45
C LYS A 438 7.86 -19.70 22.02
N LEU A 439 8.10 -18.84 21.01
CA LEU A 439 8.07 -19.25 19.60
C LEU A 439 9.09 -20.34 19.29
N LEU A 440 10.35 -20.17 19.73
CA LEU A 440 11.42 -21.16 19.52
C LEU A 440 11.10 -22.52 20.15
N ASN A 441 10.32 -22.54 21.23
CA ASN A 441 9.99 -23.76 21.97
C ASN A 441 8.64 -24.36 21.60
N MET A 442 7.95 -23.85 20.57
CA MET A 442 6.68 -24.43 20.11
C MET A 442 6.90 -25.84 19.56
N LYS A 443 6.13 -26.80 20.06
CA LYS A 443 6.20 -28.23 19.71
C LYS A 443 4.80 -28.78 19.50
N GLY A 444 4.26 -28.52 18.34
CA GLY A 444 2.94 -28.95 17.93
C GLY A 444 2.97 -29.88 16.72
N SER A 445 1.92 -29.83 15.93
CA SER A 445 1.75 -30.63 14.71
C SER A 445 1.48 -29.79 13.46
N GLU A 446 1.29 -28.48 13.63
CA GLU A 446 0.96 -27.55 12.54
C GLU A 446 2.21 -26.89 11.94
N ASN A 447 2.08 -26.42 10.72
CA ASN A 447 3.16 -25.72 10.02
C ASN A 447 2.72 -24.30 9.61
N ALA A 448 3.50 -23.29 9.96
CA ALA A 448 3.17 -21.89 9.73
C ALA A 448 2.88 -21.57 8.25
N TYR A 449 3.62 -22.16 7.33
CA TYR A 449 3.43 -21.93 5.88
C TYR A 449 2.14 -22.55 5.33
N LYS A 450 1.71 -23.69 5.90
CA LYS A 450 0.41 -24.29 5.56
C LYS A 450 -0.74 -23.44 6.07
N LEU A 451 -0.67 -22.96 7.32
CA LEU A 451 -1.67 -22.05 7.89
C LEU A 451 -1.77 -20.76 7.08
N HIS A 452 -0.65 -20.17 6.68
CA HIS A 452 -0.63 -19.00 5.81
C HIS A 452 -1.27 -19.26 4.44
N ARG A 453 -1.05 -20.43 3.85
CA ARG A 453 -1.68 -20.82 2.58
C ARG A 453 -3.21 -20.87 2.73
N GLU A 454 -3.71 -21.52 3.77
CA GLU A 454 -5.14 -21.58 4.05
C GLU A 454 -5.75 -20.18 4.27
N LEU A 455 -5.03 -19.31 5.00
CA LEU A 455 -5.42 -17.90 5.16
C LEU A 455 -5.52 -17.19 3.81
N GLY A 456 -4.48 -17.29 2.99
CA GLY A 456 -4.42 -16.63 1.67
C GLY A 456 -5.52 -17.11 0.73
N GLU A 457 -5.83 -18.39 0.73
CA GLU A 457 -6.88 -18.99 -0.11
C GLU A 457 -8.27 -18.46 0.29
N ILE A 458 -8.63 -18.47 1.58
CA ILE A 458 -9.95 -18.01 2.04
C ILE A 458 -10.09 -16.48 1.89
N MET A 459 -9.04 -15.71 2.18
CA MET A 459 -9.04 -14.26 2.02
C MET A 459 -9.20 -13.87 0.54
N THR A 460 -8.47 -14.53 -0.36
CA THR A 460 -8.59 -14.29 -1.81
C THR A 460 -9.97 -14.65 -2.35
N ALA A 461 -10.53 -15.77 -1.91
CA ALA A 461 -11.84 -16.23 -2.37
C ALA A 461 -12.99 -15.31 -1.94
N ASN A 462 -12.97 -14.82 -0.68
CA ASN A 462 -14.16 -14.22 -0.06
C ASN A 462 -14.00 -12.71 0.25
N VAL A 463 -12.79 -12.16 0.26
CA VAL A 463 -12.52 -10.79 0.76
C VAL A 463 -11.85 -9.90 -0.29
N THR A 464 -11.94 -10.27 -1.57
CA THR A 464 -11.34 -9.49 -2.67
C THR A 464 -12.40 -8.78 -3.52
N VAL A 465 -12.63 -9.23 -4.77
CA VAL A 465 -13.41 -8.50 -5.79
C VAL A 465 -14.89 -8.43 -5.47
N VAL A 466 -15.48 -9.56 -5.09
CA VAL A 466 -16.90 -9.70 -4.74
C VAL A 466 -17.01 -10.27 -3.34
N ARG A 467 -17.81 -9.65 -2.50
CA ARG A 467 -17.96 -9.99 -1.08
C ARG A 467 -19.42 -10.28 -0.75
N HIS A 468 -19.64 -11.37 -0.03
CA HIS A 468 -20.96 -11.77 0.46
C HIS A 468 -20.93 -11.88 1.97
N ASN A 469 -21.96 -11.40 2.67
CA ASN A 469 -21.97 -11.36 4.14
C ASN A 469 -21.84 -12.76 4.77
N ASP A 470 -22.48 -13.77 4.22
CA ASP A 470 -22.34 -15.16 4.67
C ASP A 470 -20.91 -15.69 4.51
N LYS A 471 -20.25 -15.38 3.38
CA LYS A 471 -18.85 -15.74 3.11
C LYS A 471 -17.85 -14.97 3.98
N LEU A 472 -18.13 -13.71 4.28
CA LEU A 472 -17.29 -12.93 5.21
C LEU A 472 -17.36 -13.50 6.64
N LEU A 473 -18.54 -13.92 7.11
CA LEU A 473 -18.69 -14.61 8.40
C LEU A 473 -18.01 -15.99 8.42
N GLU A 474 -18.10 -16.74 7.34
CA GLU A 474 -17.37 -18.02 7.18
C GLU A 474 -15.86 -17.77 7.27
N THR A 475 -15.37 -16.72 6.61
CA THR A 475 -13.96 -16.34 6.63
C THR A 475 -13.48 -15.96 8.02
N ASP A 476 -14.23 -15.14 8.79
CA ASP A 476 -13.85 -14.80 10.17
C ASP A 476 -13.77 -16.05 11.06
N LYS A 477 -14.74 -16.97 10.95
CA LYS A 477 -14.70 -18.25 11.67
C LYS A 477 -13.44 -19.06 11.31
N LYS A 478 -13.06 -19.08 10.03
CA LYS A 478 -11.84 -19.77 9.58
C LYS A 478 -10.59 -19.10 10.12
N ILE A 479 -10.53 -17.75 10.14
CA ILE A 479 -9.40 -17.03 10.73
C ILE A 479 -9.26 -17.36 12.23
N VAL A 480 -10.37 -17.38 12.98
CA VAL A 480 -10.37 -17.77 14.40
C VAL A 480 -9.91 -19.22 14.60
N GLU A 481 -10.30 -20.13 13.71
CA GLU A 481 -9.76 -21.50 13.70
C GLU A 481 -8.25 -21.52 13.47
N LEU A 482 -7.75 -20.78 12.47
CA LEU A 482 -6.33 -20.67 12.20
C LEU A 482 -5.55 -20.05 13.36
N MET A 483 -6.10 -19.06 14.07
CA MET A 483 -5.51 -18.48 15.28
C MET A 483 -5.37 -19.51 16.41
N LYS A 484 -6.34 -20.43 16.56
CA LYS A 484 -6.24 -21.54 17.53
C LYS A 484 -5.19 -22.56 17.11
N ARG A 485 -5.15 -22.93 15.84
CA ARG A 485 -4.17 -23.86 15.27
C ARG A 485 -2.75 -23.29 15.28
N TYR A 486 -2.61 -21.96 15.25
CA TYR A 486 -1.33 -21.27 15.40
C TYR A 486 -0.60 -21.67 16.70
N GLU A 487 -1.31 -21.88 17.80
CA GLU A 487 -0.72 -22.30 19.08
C GLU A 487 -0.17 -23.75 19.03
N ASP A 488 -0.52 -24.55 18.02
CA ASP A 488 -0.07 -25.93 17.79
C ASP A 488 1.03 -26.04 16.71
N ILE A 489 1.68 -24.92 16.34
CA ILE A 489 2.79 -24.95 15.37
C ILE A 489 3.97 -25.72 15.94
N ASP A 490 4.62 -26.55 15.11
CA ASP A 490 5.92 -27.14 15.40
C ASP A 490 7.04 -26.25 14.83
N MET A 491 7.88 -25.71 15.72
CA MET A 491 9.07 -24.99 15.33
C MET A 491 10.22 -25.98 15.17
N GLU A 492 10.35 -26.53 13.94
CA GLU A 492 11.38 -27.52 13.60
C GLU A 492 12.81 -26.94 13.74
N ASP A 493 13.01 -25.70 13.26
CA ASP A 493 14.27 -24.98 13.40
C ASP A 493 14.27 -24.12 14.66
N THR A 494 15.07 -24.52 15.66
CA THR A 494 15.25 -23.82 16.94
C THR A 494 16.56 -23.05 17.01
N SER A 495 17.28 -22.90 15.89
CA SER A 495 18.50 -22.09 15.84
C SER A 495 18.20 -20.61 16.08
N GLN A 496 19.19 -19.89 16.61
CA GLN A 496 19.08 -18.45 16.85
C GLN A 496 19.81 -17.62 15.79
N TRP A 497 20.38 -18.23 14.76
CA TRP A 497 21.12 -17.55 13.71
C TRP A 497 20.34 -17.59 12.40
N SER A 498 19.91 -16.43 11.91
CA SER A 498 19.17 -16.28 10.64
C SER A 498 17.93 -17.19 10.51
N ASN A 499 17.21 -17.41 11.61
CA ASN A 499 16.06 -18.31 11.65
C ASN A 499 14.81 -17.65 11.06
N GLN A 500 14.61 -17.85 9.76
CA GLN A 500 13.47 -17.28 9.03
C GLN A 500 12.12 -17.87 9.47
N ALA A 501 12.09 -19.12 9.97
CA ALA A 501 10.85 -19.76 10.42
C ALA A 501 10.24 -19.04 11.62
N VAL A 502 11.05 -18.61 12.58
CA VAL A 502 10.60 -17.83 13.75
C VAL A 502 10.02 -16.47 13.31
N PHE A 503 10.72 -15.75 12.44
CA PHE A 503 10.24 -14.45 11.96
C PHE A 503 8.92 -14.59 11.19
N PHE A 504 8.83 -15.56 10.28
CA PHE A 504 7.60 -15.82 9.54
C PHE A 504 6.45 -16.23 10.45
N THR A 505 6.68 -17.08 11.45
CA THR A 505 5.66 -17.51 12.41
C THR A 505 5.12 -16.32 13.21
N ARG A 506 6.00 -15.42 13.69
CA ARG A 506 5.56 -14.17 14.33
C ARG A 506 4.71 -13.31 13.39
N GLN A 507 5.15 -13.14 12.16
CA GLN A 507 4.45 -12.36 11.15
C GLN A 507 3.09 -12.97 10.80
N LEU A 508 2.96 -14.30 10.79
CA LEU A 508 1.69 -14.99 10.56
C LEU A 508 0.65 -14.62 11.62
N TRP A 509 1.02 -14.58 12.91
CA TRP A 509 0.09 -14.10 13.94
C TRP A 509 -0.44 -12.71 13.63
N ASN A 510 0.45 -11.79 13.30
CA ASN A 510 0.10 -10.42 12.98
C ASN A 510 -0.76 -10.31 11.71
N MET A 511 -0.53 -11.17 10.72
CA MET A 511 -1.39 -11.28 9.53
C MET A 511 -2.80 -11.78 9.89
N LEU A 512 -2.94 -12.77 10.77
CA LEU A 512 -4.24 -13.27 11.24
C LEU A 512 -5.04 -12.18 11.97
N VAL A 513 -4.38 -11.38 12.80
CA VAL A 513 -5.02 -10.24 13.49
C VAL A 513 -5.56 -9.22 12.50
N LEU A 514 -4.78 -8.78 11.51
CA LEU A 514 -5.25 -7.83 10.49
C LEU A 514 -6.28 -8.43 9.54
N ALA A 515 -6.18 -9.72 9.23
CA ALA A 515 -7.17 -10.41 8.40
C ALA A 515 -8.57 -10.32 9.03
N ARG A 516 -8.69 -10.43 10.36
CA ARG A 516 -9.96 -10.21 11.08
C ARG A 516 -10.46 -8.78 10.95
N VAL A 517 -9.57 -7.78 11.08
CA VAL A 517 -9.93 -6.36 10.90
C VAL A 517 -10.52 -6.12 9.51
N ILE A 518 -9.84 -6.61 8.46
CA ILE A 518 -10.28 -6.48 7.07
C ILE A 518 -11.62 -7.16 6.86
N THR A 519 -11.77 -8.40 7.32
CA THR A 519 -12.96 -9.24 7.09
C THR A 519 -14.18 -8.70 7.83
N ILE A 520 -14.06 -8.37 9.12
CA ILE A 520 -15.18 -7.87 9.92
C ILE A 520 -15.53 -6.43 9.51
N GLY A 521 -14.55 -5.60 9.16
CA GLY A 521 -14.78 -4.28 8.58
C GLY A 521 -15.61 -4.37 7.30
N ALA A 522 -15.25 -5.30 6.41
CA ALA A 522 -16.02 -5.59 5.19
C ALA A 522 -17.44 -6.13 5.50
N TYR A 523 -17.59 -7.01 6.48
CA TYR A 523 -18.90 -7.52 6.90
C TYR A 523 -19.82 -6.40 7.39
N ASN A 524 -19.29 -5.49 8.22
CA ASN A 524 -20.08 -4.40 8.81
C ASN A 524 -20.53 -3.36 7.78
N ARG A 525 -19.71 -3.07 6.75
CA ARG A 525 -20.00 -2.04 5.74
C ARG A 525 -20.99 -2.54 4.69
N ASN A 526 -22.28 -2.29 4.89
CA ASN A 526 -23.36 -2.72 4.01
C ASN A 526 -23.66 -1.67 2.92
N GLU A 527 -22.70 -1.47 2.04
CA GLU A 527 -22.79 -0.66 0.81
C GLU A 527 -21.79 -1.21 -0.22
N SER A 528 -21.81 -0.64 -1.43
CA SER A 528 -20.73 -0.79 -2.41
C SER A 528 -20.10 0.57 -2.68
N ARG A 529 -18.77 0.68 -2.45
CA ARG A 529 -18.00 1.93 -2.61
C ARG A 529 -16.57 1.63 -3.03
N GLY A 530 -16.10 2.23 -4.11
CA GLY A 530 -14.75 2.00 -4.60
C GLY A 530 -14.44 0.53 -4.82
N ALA A 531 -13.39 0.03 -4.19
CA ALA A 531 -12.96 -1.37 -4.26
C ALA A 531 -13.83 -2.33 -3.42
N HIS A 532 -14.62 -1.81 -2.49
CA HIS A 532 -15.54 -2.61 -1.68
C HIS A 532 -16.86 -2.83 -2.41
N TYR A 533 -17.14 -4.07 -2.81
CA TYR A 533 -18.34 -4.42 -3.56
C TYR A 533 -19.07 -5.61 -2.94
N LYS A 534 -20.36 -5.40 -2.64
CA LYS A 534 -21.31 -6.40 -2.13
C LYS A 534 -22.54 -6.46 -3.04
N PRO A 535 -22.81 -7.58 -3.72
CA PRO A 535 -24.01 -7.72 -4.54
C PRO A 535 -25.33 -7.55 -3.77
N GLU A 536 -25.33 -7.87 -2.47
CA GLU A 536 -26.50 -7.65 -1.60
C GLU A 536 -26.77 -6.16 -1.31
N PHE A 537 -25.76 -5.30 -1.47
CA PHE A 537 -25.81 -3.86 -1.24
C PHE A 537 -25.08 -3.14 -2.40
N PRO A 538 -25.61 -3.18 -3.63
CA PRO A 538 -24.87 -2.77 -4.83
C PRO A 538 -24.67 -1.25 -4.94
N GLU A 539 -25.44 -0.45 -4.22
CA GLU A 539 -25.40 1.01 -4.29
C GLU A 539 -24.53 1.60 -3.16
N ARG A 540 -23.92 2.75 -3.46
CA ARG A 540 -23.27 3.61 -2.47
C ARG A 540 -24.31 4.28 -1.59
N ASN A 541 -24.08 4.29 -0.30
CA ASN A 541 -25.00 4.87 0.69
C ASN A 541 -24.27 5.97 1.50
N ASP A 542 -24.38 7.23 1.04
CA ASP A 542 -23.72 8.36 1.69
C ASP A 542 -24.36 8.75 3.03
N ASP A 543 -25.68 8.51 3.17
CA ASP A 543 -26.42 8.86 4.40
C ASP A 543 -25.92 8.04 5.60
N GLU A 544 -25.57 6.78 5.38
CA GLU A 544 -25.14 5.88 6.43
C GLU A 544 -23.63 5.64 6.45
N TRP A 545 -22.97 5.59 5.28
CA TRP A 545 -21.61 5.07 5.14
C TRP A 545 -20.57 6.08 4.65
N LEU A 546 -20.88 7.38 4.53
CA LEU A 546 -19.85 8.40 4.26
C LEU A 546 -19.05 8.70 5.54
N LYS A 547 -18.36 7.66 6.00
CA LYS A 547 -17.58 7.69 7.25
C LYS A 547 -16.41 6.70 7.18
N HIS A 548 -15.32 7.04 7.83
CA HIS A 548 -14.21 6.14 8.06
C HIS A 548 -14.59 5.07 9.09
N THR A 549 -14.17 3.85 8.82
CA THR A 549 -14.20 2.74 9.77
C THR A 549 -12.91 2.77 10.58
N LEU A 550 -13.00 2.76 11.90
CA LEU A 550 -11.85 2.73 12.80
C LEU A 550 -11.93 1.50 13.69
N ALA A 551 -11.04 0.54 13.46
CA ALA A 551 -10.95 -0.68 14.27
C ALA A 551 -10.05 -0.47 15.49
N GLU A 552 -10.45 -1.04 16.62
CA GLU A 552 -9.70 -1.10 17.87
C GLU A 552 -9.47 -2.56 18.27
N TYR A 553 -8.25 -2.88 18.69
CA TYR A 553 -7.91 -4.21 19.19
C TYR A 553 -8.49 -4.45 20.59
N LYS A 554 -9.12 -5.59 20.78
CA LYS A 554 -9.77 -5.99 22.07
C LYS A 554 -9.20 -7.29 22.65
N GLY A 555 -8.08 -7.75 22.12
CA GLY A 555 -7.44 -8.99 22.53
C GLY A 555 -7.60 -10.11 21.50
N PRO A 556 -6.85 -11.22 21.66
CA PRO A 556 -6.82 -12.31 20.68
C PRO A 556 -8.16 -13.06 20.58
N ASP A 557 -8.91 -13.17 21.67
CA ASP A 557 -10.16 -13.93 21.77
C ASP A 557 -11.39 -13.09 21.39
N ALA A 558 -11.25 -11.77 21.27
CA ALA A 558 -12.35 -10.88 20.94
C ALA A 558 -12.28 -10.42 19.47
N PRO A 559 -13.44 -10.19 18.82
CA PRO A 559 -13.44 -9.51 17.54
C PRO A 559 -12.97 -8.06 17.69
N PRO A 560 -12.42 -7.45 16.65
CA PRO A 560 -12.13 -6.01 16.66
C PRO A 560 -13.41 -5.21 16.95
N ALA A 561 -13.30 -4.17 17.76
CA ALA A 561 -14.37 -3.20 17.95
C ALA A 561 -14.25 -2.09 16.91
N PHE A 562 -15.39 -1.56 16.46
CA PHE A 562 -15.41 -0.53 15.42
C PHE A 562 -16.05 0.76 15.94
N THR A 563 -15.37 1.87 15.66
CA THR A 563 -15.92 3.22 15.77
C THR A 563 -15.90 3.89 14.40
N TYR A 564 -16.58 5.02 14.25
CA TYR A 564 -16.74 5.67 12.96
C TYR A 564 -16.45 7.16 13.08
N LYS A 565 -15.78 7.73 12.07
CA LYS A 565 -15.50 9.16 11.94
C LYS A 565 -16.10 9.66 10.62
N PRO A 566 -16.92 10.71 10.60
CA PRO A 566 -17.39 11.32 9.36
C PRO A 566 -16.22 11.73 8.46
N VAL A 567 -16.39 11.58 7.15
CA VAL A 567 -15.41 12.06 6.15
C VAL A 567 -15.52 13.57 6.02
N ASP A 568 -14.38 14.26 5.98
CA ASP A 568 -14.33 15.69 5.69
C ASP A 568 -14.51 15.94 4.18
N VAL A 569 -15.72 16.36 3.82
CA VAL A 569 -16.12 16.72 2.44
C VAL A 569 -16.33 18.22 2.29
N SER A 570 -15.57 19.03 3.00
CA SER A 570 -15.74 20.48 3.09
C SER A 570 -15.41 21.25 1.81
N LEU A 571 -14.68 20.66 0.85
CA LEU A 571 -14.22 21.35 -0.35
C LEU A 571 -15.13 21.14 -1.56
N ILE A 572 -15.57 19.90 -1.81
CA ILE A 572 -16.49 19.55 -2.89
C ILE A 572 -17.55 18.56 -2.39
N PRO A 573 -18.82 18.74 -2.71
CA PRO A 573 -19.88 17.83 -2.29
C PRO A 573 -19.75 16.47 -2.98
N PRO A 574 -20.10 15.37 -2.30
CA PRO A 574 -20.19 14.06 -2.92
C PRO A 574 -21.15 14.06 -4.11
N ARG A 575 -20.76 13.42 -5.20
CA ARG A 575 -21.59 13.21 -6.38
C ARG A 575 -21.52 11.74 -6.82
N LYS A 576 -22.55 11.29 -7.55
CA LYS A 576 -22.59 9.91 -8.05
C LYS A 576 -21.40 9.66 -8.96
N ARG A 577 -20.72 8.55 -8.72
CA ARG A 577 -19.58 8.10 -9.53
C ARG A 577 -20.10 7.35 -10.75
N ASP A 578 -19.90 7.93 -11.94
CA ASP A 578 -20.35 7.36 -13.22
C ASP A 578 -19.28 7.55 -14.31
N TYR A 579 -18.76 6.45 -14.83
CA TYR A 579 -17.79 6.42 -15.92
C TYR A 579 -18.42 5.93 -17.24
N THR A 580 -19.72 5.61 -17.27
CA THR A 580 -20.45 5.16 -18.46
C THR A 580 -20.99 6.32 -19.28
N SER A 581 -21.27 7.48 -18.64
CA SER A 581 -21.81 8.65 -19.34
C SER A 581 -20.74 9.29 -20.20
N LYS A 582 -21.08 9.64 -21.44
CA LYS A 582 -20.27 10.58 -22.21
C LYS A 582 -20.21 11.89 -21.44
N SER A 583 -19.01 12.31 -21.04
CA SER A 583 -18.81 13.57 -20.36
C SER A 583 -19.41 14.66 -21.27
N LYS A 584 -20.55 15.21 -20.88
CA LYS A 584 -20.95 16.51 -21.39
C LYS A 584 -19.89 17.44 -20.86
N GLY A 585 -18.94 17.77 -21.73
CA GLY A 585 -17.81 18.61 -21.38
C GLY A 585 -18.29 19.78 -20.55
N GLY A 586 -17.81 19.87 -19.34
CA GLY A 586 -18.08 20.99 -18.47
C GLY A 586 -17.55 22.26 -19.12
N LYS A 587 -18.35 22.85 -19.98
CA LYS A 587 -18.32 24.29 -20.25
C LYS A 587 -19.00 24.92 -19.04
N LYS A 588 -18.21 25.30 -18.06
CA LYS A 588 -18.30 26.62 -17.42
C LYS A 588 -17.14 26.77 -16.40
#